data_8147018cdc358c142fc5121e2faf307e
#
_entry.id   8147018cdc358c142fc5121e2faf307e
#
_cell.length_a   1.000
_cell.length_b   1.000
_cell.length_c   1.000
_cell.angle_alpha   90.00
_cell.angle_beta   90.00
_cell.angle_gamma   90.00
#
_symmetry.space_group_name_H-M   'P 1'
#
loop_
_entity.id
_entity.type
_entity.pdbx_description
1 polymer ?
#
loop_
_entity_poly.entity_id
_entity_poly.type
_entity_poly.pdbx_seq_one_letter_code
_entity_poly.pdbx_strand_id
1 'polypeptide(L)'
;MIPERIYCDYSILQSAPPVMNRSGVCDLLSCHTALFDWTLAVARGKSQMDEVLYQETARILQNVKDHLQEIYDVTEEGLRMLMEGFRFVAVENYRIGHCQYEEGSEHFFYYCLEAQTRKHFLHGKVINLGIFLMSLLQENEVASIQSILKRAGVPIHPESMGISYDDIRNALRSCNQYVREKGYSYSILNDREITDDFIDDAIDRLRSEFDPTPST
;
A
#
# COMPACT_ATOMS: atom_id res chain seq x y z
N MET A 1 -16.10 -5.68 -16.84
CA MET A 1 -16.72 -4.73 -17.80
C MET A 1 -16.25 -3.35 -17.41
N ILE A 2 -15.62 -2.60 -18.31
CA ILE A 2 -15.24 -1.19 -18.09
C ILE A 2 -16.46 -0.31 -18.39
N PRO A 3 -16.80 0.66 -17.52
CA PRO A 3 -17.87 1.61 -17.84
C PRO A 3 -17.45 2.53 -19.01
N GLU A 4 -18.40 2.88 -19.84
CA GLU A 4 -18.17 3.84 -20.94
C GLU A 4 -17.81 5.24 -20.43
N ARG A 5 -18.33 5.60 -19.25
CA ARG A 5 -18.12 6.92 -18.62
C ARG A 5 -18.09 6.77 -17.10
N ILE A 6 -17.24 7.56 -16.47
CA ILE A 6 -17.18 7.74 -15.03
C ILE A 6 -17.48 9.22 -14.75
N TYR A 7 -18.47 9.47 -13.88
CA TYR A 7 -18.82 10.80 -13.42
C TYR A 7 -18.37 10.97 -11.98
N CYS A 8 -17.53 11.96 -11.72
CA CYS A 8 -17.06 12.31 -10.39
C CYS A 8 -17.64 13.66 -9.99
N ASP A 9 -18.47 13.69 -8.97
CA ASP A 9 -18.90 14.94 -8.33
C ASP A 9 -18.00 15.21 -7.12
N TYR A 10 -17.08 16.15 -7.28
CA TYR A 10 -16.09 16.46 -6.24
C TYR A 10 -16.73 17.07 -5.00
N SER A 11 -17.86 17.77 -5.11
CA SER A 11 -18.57 18.31 -3.95
C SER A 11 -19.14 17.20 -3.06
N ILE A 12 -19.64 16.13 -3.68
CA ILE A 12 -20.08 14.93 -2.97
C ILE A 12 -18.88 14.23 -2.32
N LEU A 13 -17.79 14.03 -3.06
CA LEU A 13 -16.57 13.40 -2.52
C LEU A 13 -16.00 14.18 -1.34
N GLN A 14 -15.97 15.52 -1.40
CA GLN A 14 -15.53 16.37 -0.31
C GLN A 14 -16.43 16.28 0.93
N SER A 15 -17.70 15.93 0.77
CA SER A 15 -18.63 15.76 1.89
C SER A 15 -18.42 14.47 2.68
N ALA A 16 -17.66 13.51 2.15
CA ALA A 16 -17.33 12.28 2.86
C ALA A 16 -16.36 12.54 4.02
N PRO A 17 -16.36 11.68 5.07
CA PRO A 17 -15.39 11.81 6.14
C PRO A 17 -13.95 11.87 5.58
N PRO A 18 -13.12 12.85 6.00
CA PRO A 18 -11.78 13.03 5.41
C PRO A 18 -10.90 11.77 5.44
N VAL A 19 -11.05 10.92 6.45
CA VAL A 19 -10.32 9.65 6.55
C VAL A 19 -10.63 8.69 5.38
N MET A 20 -11.86 8.73 4.85
CA MET A 20 -12.25 7.89 3.72
C MET A 20 -11.54 8.35 2.44
N ASN A 21 -11.56 9.66 2.17
CA ASN A 21 -10.84 10.24 1.04
C ASN A 21 -9.33 10.01 1.14
N ARG A 22 -8.75 10.27 2.33
CA ARG A 22 -7.32 10.06 2.56
C ARG A 22 -6.90 8.60 2.44
N SER A 23 -7.74 7.66 2.89
CA SER A 23 -7.43 6.23 2.79
C SER A 23 -7.19 5.77 1.35
N GLY A 24 -7.85 6.41 0.38
CA GLY A 24 -7.64 6.10 -1.03
C GLY A 24 -6.22 6.36 -1.53
N VAL A 25 -5.49 7.32 -0.92
CA VAL A 25 -4.12 7.58 -1.36
C VAL A 25 -3.19 6.38 -1.16
N CYS A 26 -3.49 5.53 -0.17
CA CYS A 26 -2.63 4.41 0.16
C CYS A 26 -2.59 3.35 -0.95
N ASP A 27 -3.69 3.17 -1.69
CA ASP A 27 -3.72 2.27 -2.85
C ASP A 27 -2.85 2.78 -4.01
N LEU A 28 -2.65 4.08 -4.14
CA LEU A 28 -1.74 4.64 -5.13
C LEU A 28 -0.29 4.69 -4.61
N LEU A 29 -0.09 4.86 -3.31
CA LEU A 29 1.23 4.79 -2.69
C LEU A 29 1.77 3.35 -2.64
N SER A 30 0.90 2.32 -2.68
CA SER A 30 1.31 0.91 -2.76
C SER A 30 2.16 0.60 -3.99
N CYS A 31 2.00 1.38 -5.08
CA CYS A 31 2.86 1.29 -6.25
C CYS A 31 4.36 1.40 -5.89
N HIS A 32 4.72 2.04 -4.77
CA HIS A 32 6.11 2.11 -4.31
C HIS A 32 6.70 0.71 -4.03
N THR A 33 5.98 -0.12 -3.31
CA THR A 33 6.40 -1.49 -2.97
C THR A 33 6.12 -2.47 -4.11
N ALA A 34 5.01 -2.29 -4.82
CA ALA A 34 4.63 -3.14 -5.94
C ALA A 34 5.60 -3.05 -7.13
N LEU A 35 6.05 -1.86 -7.50
CA LEU A 35 7.06 -1.68 -8.56
C LEU A 35 8.40 -2.31 -8.20
N PHE A 36 8.81 -2.26 -6.92
CA PHE A 36 9.97 -2.98 -6.44
C PHE A 36 9.79 -4.49 -6.63
N ASP A 37 8.67 -5.04 -6.16
CA ASP A 37 8.36 -6.48 -6.28
C ASP A 37 8.29 -6.92 -7.75
N TRP A 38 7.69 -6.12 -8.63
CA TRP A 38 7.64 -6.42 -10.05
C TRP A 38 9.04 -6.44 -10.68
N THR A 39 9.87 -5.45 -10.35
CA THR A 39 11.28 -5.42 -10.79
C THR A 39 12.05 -6.64 -10.30
N LEU A 40 11.86 -7.02 -9.03
CA LEU A 40 12.46 -8.23 -8.45
C LEU A 40 11.98 -9.49 -9.19
N ALA A 41 10.67 -9.61 -9.44
CA ALA A 41 10.09 -10.74 -10.17
C ALA A 41 10.70 -10.88 -11.58
N VAL A 42 10.88 -9.78 -12.30
CA VAL A 42 11.54 -9.76 -13.61
C VAL A 42 13.00 -10.22 -13.49
N ALA A 43 13.75 -9.68 -12.52
CA ALA A 43 15.14 -10.06 -12.29
C ALA A 43 15.29 -11.55 -11.94
N ARG A 44 14.28 -12.17 -11.33
CA ARG A 44 14.22 -13.60 -11.03
C ARG A 44 13.65 -14.48 -12.16
N GLY A 45 13.29 -13.88 -13.30
CA GLY A 45 12.68 -14.59 -14.42
C GLY A 45 11.26 -15.12 -14.12
N LYS A 46 10.55 -14.47 -13.19
CA LYS A 46 9.20 -14.84 -12.74
C LYS A 46 8.11 -13.96 -13.33
N SER A 47 8.47 -12.89 -14.01
CA SER A 47 7.57 -11.97 -14.71
C SER A 47 8.25 -11.34 -15.90
N GLN A 48 7.49 -10.62 -16.70
CA GLN A 48 7.99 -9.79 -17.80
C GLN A 48 7.65 -8.34 -17.50
N MET A 49 8.54 -7.41 -17.87
CA MET A 49 8.31 -5.98 -17.72
C MET A 49 7.53 -5.44 -18.92
N ASP A 50 6.44 -4.73 -18.64
CA ASP A 50 5.88 -3.74 -19.57
C ASP A 50 6.46 -2.38 -19.19
N GLU A 51 7.47 -1.94 -19.94
CA GLU A 51 8.23 -0.72 -19.63
C GLU A 51 7.34 0.52 -19.67
N VAL A 52 6.37 0.57 -20.56
CA VAL A 52 5.44 1.71 -20.67
C VAL A 52 4.56 1.78 -19.43
N LEU A 53 3.98 0.66 -19.02
CA LEU A 53 3.16 0.58 -17.82
C LEU A 53 3.97 0.92 -16.56
N TYR A 54 5.19 0.42 -16.45
CA TYR A 54 6.10 0.73 -15.35
C TYR A 54 6.33 2.24 -15.21
N GLN A 55 6.71 2.90 -16.31
CA GLN A 55 6.98 4.34 -16.32
C GLN A 55 5.74 5.18 -16.02
N GLU A 56 4.58 4.81 -16.56
CA GLU A 56 3.31 5.50 -16.27
C GLU A 56 2.91 5.33 -14.80
N THR A 57 3.07 4.13 -14.23
CA THR A 57 2.82 3.88 -12.81
C THR A 57 3.75 4.71 -11.93
N ALA A 58 5.04 4.73 -12.24
CA ALA A 58 6.01 5.55 -11.51
C ALA A 58 5.67 7.05 -11.59
N ARG A 59 5.20 7.53 -12.75
CA ARG A 59 4.74 8.92 -12.93
C ARG A 59 3.52 9.23 -12.08
N ILE A 60 2.54 8.33 -12.01
CA ILE A 60 1.35 8.50 -11.16
C ILE A 60 1.74 8.51 -9.68
N LEU A 61 2.59 7.58 -9.26
CA LEU A 61 3.11 7.55 -7.90
C LEU A 61 3.82 8.88 -7.54
N GLN A 62 4.62 9.42 -8.43
CA GLN A 62 5.30 10.69 -8.20
C GLN A 62 4.29 11.85 -8.11
N ASN A 63 3.31 11.92 -9.01
CA ASN A 63 2.25 12.93 -8.96
C ASN A 63 1.47 12.89 -7.63
N VAL A 64 1.16 11.69 -7.12
CA VAL A 64 0.51 11.52 -5.81
C VAL A 64 1.40 12.06 -4.69
N LYS A 65 2.71 11.73 -4.71
CA LYS A 65 3.68 12.22 -3.72
C LYS A 65 3.80 13.75 -3.74
N ASP A 66 3.71 14.37 -4.89
CA ASP A 66 3.81 15.82 -5.06
C ASP A 66 2.55 16.57 -4.58
N HIS A 67 1.37 15.91 -4.63
CA HIS A 67 0.08 16.49 -4.24
C HIS A 67 -0.47 15.96 -2.91
N LEU A 68 0.39 15.45 -2.03
CA LEU A 68 -0.05 14.88 -0.74
C LEU A 68 -0.79 15.89 0.14
N GLN A 69 -0.42 17.17 0.08
CA GLN A 69 -1.07 18.20 0.90
C GLN A 69 -2.50 18.46 0.42
N GLU A 70 -2.70 18.57 -0.89
CA GLU A 70 -4.01 18.76 -1.50
C GLU A 70 -4.93 17.55 -1.23
N ILE A 71 -4.37 16.34 -1.23
CA ILE A 71 -5.10 15.11 -0.89
C ILE A 71 -5.44 15.11 0.62
N TYR A 72 -4.49 15.48 1.47
CA TYR A 72 -4.70 15.58 2.91
C TYR A 72 -5.81 16.57 3.24
N ASP A 73 -5.82 17.74 2.59
CA ASP A 73 -6.81 18.81 2.78
C ASP A 73 -8.14 18.52 2.06
N VAL A 74 -8.23 17.41 1.33
CA VAL A 74 -9.42 16.98 0.57
C VAL A 74 -9.89 18.09 -0.39
N THR A 75 -8.94 18.74 -1.06
CA THR A 75 -9.25 19.76 -2.08
C THR A 75 -9.78 19.09 -3.37
N GLU A 76 -10.45 19.87 -4.23
CA GLU A 76 -10.88 19.36 -5.55
C GLU A 76 -9.68 18.84 -6.36
N GLU A 77 -8.54 19.52 -6.31
CA GLU A 77 -7.31 19.10 -7.00
C GLU A 77 -6.78 17.77 -6.47
N GLY A 78 -6.69 17.62 -5.13
CA GLY A 78 -6.28 16.37 -4.50
C GLY A 78 -7.20 15.20 -4.85
N LEU A 79 -8.51 15.42 -4.85
CA LEU A 79 -9.49 14.41 -5.27
C LEU A 79 -9.39 14.09 -6.76
N ARG A 80 -9.10 15.08 -7.61
CA ARG A 80 -8.85 14.86 -9.04
C ARG A 80 -7.67 13.94 -9.26
N MET A 81 -6.55 14.19 -8.56
CA MET A 81 -5.36 13.34 -8.63
C MET A 81 -5.67 11.90 -8.23
N LEU A 82 -6.43 11.69 -7.14
CA LEU A 82 -6.85 10.34 -6.73
C LEU A 82 -7.71 9.66 -7.79
N MET A 83 -8.72 10.37 -8.33
CA MET A 83 -9.62 9.81 -9.35
C MET A 83 -8.90 9.46 -10.65
N GLU A 84 -7.92 10.26 -11.06
CA GLU A 84 -7.08 9.97 -12.23
C GLU A 84 -6.21 8.72 -11.99
N GLY A 85 -5.61 8.60 -10.80
CA GLY A 85 -4.85 7.42 -10.40
C GLY A 85 -5.72 6.16 -10.41
N PHE A 86 -6.88 6.18 -9.76
CA PHE A 86 -7.80 5.04 -9.73
C PHE A 86 -8.33 4.67 -11.12
N ARG A 87 -8.62 5.67 -11.95
CA ARG A 87 -9.02 5.41 -13.34
C ARG A 87 -7.90 4.70 -14.11
N PHE A 88 -6.67 5.15 -13.95
CA PHE A 88 -5.52 4.49 -14.58
C PHE A 88 -5.43 3.02 -14.13
N VAL A 89 -5.41 2.76 -12.82
CA VAL A 89 -5.34 1.43 -12.27
C VAL A 89 -6.48 0.53 -12.80
N ALA A 90 -7.73 1.01 -12.75
CA ALA A 90 -8.88 0.23 -13.21
C ALA A 90 -8.81 -0.10 -14.70
N VAL A 91 -8.35 0.84 -15.54
CA VAL A 91 -8.22 0.63 -16.99
C VAL A 91 -7.10 -0.36 -17.29
N GLU A 92 -5.93 -0.17 -16.66
CA GLU A 92 -4.78 -1.02 -16.92
C GLU A 92 -4.99 -2.45 -16.42
N ASN A 93 -5.56 -2.66 -15.25
CA ASN A 93 -5.91 -3.99 -14.74
C ASN A 93 -6.82 -4.76 -15.71
N TYR A 94 -7.79 -4.07 -16.29
CA TYR A 94 -8.64 -4.68 -17.30
C TYR A 94 -7.87 -4.99 -18.60
N ARG A 95 -6.98 -4.08 -19.05
CA ARG A 95 -6.25 -4.20 -20.31
C ARG A 95 -5.25 -5.34 -20.28
N ILE A 96 -4.52 -5.49 -19.19
CA ILE A 96 -3.39 -6.43 -19.08
C ILE A 96 -3.73 -7.71 -18.32
N GLY A 97 -4.80 -7.71 -17.50
CA GLY A 97 -5.25 -8.88 -16.76
C GLY A 97 -4.39 -9.27 -15.54
N HIS A 98 -3.55 -8.35 -15.05
CA HIS A 98 -2.80 -8.51 -13.80
C HIS A 98 -2.63 -7.16 -13.09
N CYS A 99 -2.22 -7.19 -11.80
CA CYS A 99 -2.08 -6.02 -10.93
C CYS A 99 -0.67 -5.85 -10.33
N GLN A 100 0.36 -6.52 -10.87
CA GLN A 100 1.72 -6.51 -10.31
C GLN A 100 2.35 -5.11 -10.17
N TYR A 101 1.88 -4.12 -10.91
CA TYR A 101 2.39 -2.75 -10.87
C TYR A 101 1.79 -1.92 -9.72
N GLU A 102 0.70 -2.39 -9.10
CA GLU A 102 0.00 -1.72 -8.00
C GLU A 102 -0.20 -2.57 -6.75
N GLU A 103 -0.30 -3.91 -6.91
CA GLU A 103 -0.42 -4.87 -5.81
C GLU A 103 0.84 -5.71 -5.69
N GLY A 104 1.54 -5.56 -4.58
CA GLY A 104 2.72 -6.31 -4.23
C GLY A 104 2.64 -6.91 -2.83
N SER A 105 3.78 -7.04 -2.20
CA SER A 105 3.92 -7.63 -0.87
C SER A 105 3.11 -6.92 0.22
N GLU A 106 2.85 -5.62 0.09
CA GLU A 106 2.02 -4.85 1.02
C GLU A 106 0.56 -5.31 1.01
N HIS A 107 0.00 -5.61 -0.18
CA HIS A 107 -1.34 -6.18 -0.31
C HIS A 107 -1.37 -7.64 0.16
N PHE A 108 -0.31 -8.41 -0.10
CA PHE A 108 -0.24 -9.79 0.36
C PHE A 108 -0.16 -9.89 1.89
N PHE A 109 0.52 -8.95 2.54
CA PHE A 109 0.46 -8.78 4.00
C PHE A 109 -0.97 -8.48 4.47
N TYR A 110 -1.67 -7.55 3.83
CA TYR A 110 -3.06 -7.23 4.14
C TYR A 110 -3.95 -8.47 4.04
N TYR A 111 -3.88 -9.22 2.95
CA TYR A 111 -4.68 -10.44 2.78
C TYR A 111 -4.33 -11.51 3.82
N CYS A 112 -3.07 -11.66 4.19
CA CYS A 112 -2.64 -12.56 5.23
C CYS A 112 -3.22 -12.16 6.60
N LEU A 113 -3.15 -10.88 6.94
CA LEU A 113 -3.69 -10.34 8.20
C LEU A 113 -5.20 -10.54 8.30
N GLU A 114 -5.97 -10.25 7.25
CA GLU A 114 -7.43 -10.49 7.23
C GLU A 114 -7.75 -11.98 7.38
N ALA A 115 -7.03 -12.84 6.66
CA ALA A 115 -7.24 -14.28 6.73
C ALA A 115 -7.01 -14.84 8.14
N GLN A 116 -6.01 -14.34 8.86
CA GLN A 116 -5.68 -14.78 10.21
C GLN A 116 -6.62 -14.22 11.28
N THR A 117 -6.91 -12.94 11.20
CA THR A 117 -7.75 -12.28 12.21
C THR A 117 -9.24 -12.53 11.98
N ARG A 118 -9.62 -12.91 10.75
CA ARG A 118 -11.03 -13.01 10.30
C ARG A 118 -11.79 -11.71 10.50
N LYS A 119 -11.10 -10.59 10.42
CA LYS A 119 -11.65 -9.23 10.50
C LYS A 119 -11.53 -8.55 9.14
N HIS A 120 -12.43 -7.62 8.88
CA HIS A 120 -12.32 -6.70 7.75
C HIS A 120 -11.89 -5.33 8.25
N PHE A 121 -10.96 -4.71 7.57
CA PHE A 121 -10.39 -3.43 7.94
C PHE A 121 -10.69 -2.37 6.89
N LEU A 122 -10.55 -1.11 7.25
CA LEU A 122 -10.49 -0.04 6.24
C LEU A 122 -9.22 -0.24 5.42
N HIS A 123 -9.40 -0.69 4.18
CA HIS A 123 -8.36 -1.18 3.27
C HIS A 123 -7.11 -0.29 3.26
N GLY A 124 -7.26 0.99 2.90
CA GLY A 124 -6.12 1.90 2.79
C GLY A 124 -5.33 2.10 4.09
N LYS A 125 -5.93 1.92 5.28
CA LYS A 125 -5.17 1.99 6.53
C LYS A 125 -4.20 0.82 6.66
N VAL A 126 -4.65 -0.39 6.34
CA VAL A 126 -3.79 -1.58 6.45
C VAL A 126 -2.79 -1.64 5.31
N ILE A 127 -3.17 -1.17 4.11
CA ILE A 127 -2.21 -1.00 3.02
C ILE A 127 -1.10 -0.01 3.42
N ASN A 128 -1.44 1.10 4.08
CA ASN A 128 -0.45 2.05 4.59
C ASN A 128 0.56 1.38 5.56
N LEU A 129 0.06 0.54 6.48
CA LEU A 129 0.89 -0.29 7.35
C LEU A 129 1.74 -1.29 6.53
N GLY A 130 1.13 -1.95 5.55
CA GLY A 130 1.81 -2.90 4.66
C GLY A 130 2.94 -2.25 3.88
N ILE A 131 2.73 -1.05 3.31
CA ILE A 131 3.78 -0.28 2.62
C ILE A 131 4.97 -0.04 3.54
N PHE A 132 4.73 0.39 4.78
CA PHE A 132 5.81 0.61 5.75
C PHE A 132 6.60 -0.67 6.04
N LEU A 133 5.92 -1.75 6.40
CA LEU A 133 6.54 -3.02 6.77
C LEU A 133 7.30 -3.66 5.59
N MET A 134 6.72 -3.62 4.39
CA MET A 134 7.36 -4.21 3.22
C MET A 134 8.49 -3.35 2.68
N SER A 135 8.41 -2.02 2.80
CA SER A 135 9.57 -1.16 2.47
C SER A 135 10.77 -1.44 3.38
N LEU A 136 10.55 -1.79 4.66
CA LEU A 136 11.61 -2.27 5.55
C LEU A 136 12.22 -3.58 5.05
N LEU A 137 11.38 -4.55 4.67
CA LEU A 137 11.84 -5.85 4.17
C LEU A 137 12.58 -5.72 2.83
N GLN A 138 12.11 -4.84 1.97
CA GLN A 138 12.72 -4.52 0.66
C GLN A 138 13.97 -3.67 0.78
N GLU A 139 14.20 -3.00 1.91
CA GLU A 139 15.23 -1.95 2.09
C GLU A 139 15.06 -0.82 1.06
N ASN A 140 13.80 -0.50 0.72
CA ASN A 140 13.42 0.37 -0.37
C ASN A 140 13.03 1.75 0.13
N GLU A 141 13.94 2.74 0.00
CA GLU A 141 13.73 4.16 0.34
C GLU A 141 13.02 4.41 1.68
N VAL A 142 13.32 3.62 2.71
CA VAL A 142 12.58 3.55 3.98
C VAL A 142 12.32 4.91 4.61
N ALA A 143 13.33 5.79 4.70
CA ALA A 143 13.16 7.10 5.31
C ALA A 143 12.27 8.04 4.49
N SER A 144 12.35 7.94 3.16
CA SER A 144 11.50 8.72 2.24
C SER A 144 10.06 8.30 2.36
N ILE A 145 9.78 6.99 2.24
CA ILE A 145 8.41 6.49 2.31
C ILE A 145 7.78 6.72 3.69
N GLN A 146 8.52 6.56 4.77
CA GLN A 146 8.06 6.88 6.12
C GLN A 146 7.58 8.33 6.25
N SER A 147 8.34 9.28 5.70
CA SER A 147 7.94 10.69 5.67
C SER A 147 6.67 10.91 4.85
N ILE A 148 6.55 10.22 3.70
CA ILE A 148 5.38 10.29 2.82
C ILE A 148 4.13 9.75 3.54
N LEU A 149 4.24 8.59 4.20
CA LEU A 149 3.12 7.97 4.92
C LEU A 149 2.62 8.85 6.08
N LYS A 150 3.53 9.52 6.79
CA LYS A 150 3.17 10.51 7.82
C LYS A 150 2.39 11.70 7.22
N ARG A 151 2.85 12.22 6.09
CA ARG A 151 2.21 13.35 5.39
C ARG A 151 0.87 12.97 4.76
N ALA A 152 0.68 11.73 4.34
CA ALA A 152 -0.59 11.24 3.82
C ALA A 152 -1.72 11.30 4.87
N GLY A 153 -1.37 11.36 6.17
CA GLY A 153 -2.32 11.56 7.26
C GLY A 153 -3.29 10.41 7.47
N VAL A 154 -2.93 9.22 7.00
CA VAL A 154 -3.67 7.97 7.26
C VAL A 154 -2.98 7.24 8.39
N PRO A 155 -3.61 7.12 9.57
CA PRO A 155 -2.98 6.48 10.72
C PRO A 155 -2.60 5.03 10.42
N ILE A 156 -1.35 4.66 10.70
CA ILE A 156 -0.86 3.27 10.61
C ILE A 156 -0.66 2.62 11.98
N HIS A 157 -0.94 3.36 13.04
CA HIS A 157 -0.90 2.82 14.39
C HIS A 157 -1.93 1.68 14.54
N PRO A 158 -1.53 0.48 14.96
CA PRO A 158 -2.39 -0.71 14.97
C PRO A 158 -3.71 -0.53 15.72
N GLU A 159 -3.68 0.12 16.89
CA GLU A 159 -4.88 0.35 17.69
C GLU A 159 -5.94 1.16 16.95
N SER A 160 -5.53 2.10 16.07
CA SER A 160 -6.46 2.90 15.26
C SER A 160 -7.25 2.05 14.25
N MET A 161 -6.82 0.81 14.04
CA MET A 161 -7.41 -0.18 13.14
C MET A 161 -8.04 -1.37 13.88
N GLY A 162 -7.96 -1.40 15.22
CA GLY A 162 -8.39 -2.56 16.01
C GLY A 162 -7.50 -3.79 15.82
N ILE A 163 -6.24 -3.57 15.49
CA ILE A 163 -5.19 -4.58 15.29
C ILE A 163 -4.25 -4.53 16.48
N SER A 164 -3.85 -5.68 17.01
CA SER A 164 -2.81 -5.76 18.02
C SER A 164 -1.42 -5.94 17.37
N TYR A 165 -0.37 -5.62 18.12
CA TYR A 165 1.00 -5.95 17.68
C TYR A 165 1.22 -7.46 17.52
N ASP A 166 0.49 -8.29 18.29
CA ASP A 166 0.53 -9.75 18.14
C ASP A 166 -0.14 -10.18 16.82
N ASP A 167 -1.22 -9.52 16.38
CA ASP A 167 -1.82 -9.79 15.07
C ASP A 167 -0.82 -9.51 13.94
N ILE A 168 -0.09 -8.38 14.02
CA ILE A 168 0.96 -8.02 13.06
C ILE A 168 2.08 -9.08 13.08
N ARG A 169 2.57 -9.44 14.27
CA ARG A 169 3.62 -10.44 14.45
C ARG A 169 3.23 -11.78 13.81
N ASN A 170 2.03 -12.24 14.09
CA ASN A 170 1.53 -13.50 13.56
C ASN A 170 1.35 -13.44 12.03
N ALA A 171 0.82 -12.33 11.50
CA ALA A 171 0.69 -12.13 10.06
C ALA A 171 2.06 -12.15 9.37
N LEU A 172 3.05 -11.42 9.88
CA LEU A 172 4.40 -11.41 9.32
C LEU A 172 5.03 -12.80 9.33
N ARG A 173 4.94 -13.56 10.43
CA ARG A 173 5.45 -14.96 10.50
C ARG A 173 4.86 -15.88 9.45
N SER A 174 3.63 -15.62 9.04
CA SER A 174 2.91 -16.49 8.11
C SER A 174 2.97 -16.03 6.66
N CYS A 175 3.37 -14.78 6.40
CA CYS A 175 3.30 -14.17 5.06
C CYS A 175 4.02 -14.99 3.98
N ASN A 176 5.26 -15.44 4.24
CA ASN A 176 6.02 -16.19 3.25
C ASN A 176 5.29 -17.49 2.83
N GLN A 177 4.75 -18.23 3.80
CA GLN A 177 3.99 -19.43 3.52
C GLN A 177 2.66 -19.10 2.83
N TYR A 178 1.94 -18.10 3.33
CA TYR A 178 0.64 -17.68 2.81
C TYR A 178 0.71 -17.31 1.32
N VAL A 179 1.72 -16.51 0.93
CA VAL A 179 1.92 -16.11 -0.46
C VAL A 179 2.18 -17.31 -1.37
N ARG A 180 3.01 -18.27 -0.92
CA ARG A 180 3.28 -19.50 -1.66
C ARG A 180 2.02 -20.37 -1.82
N GLU A 181 1.23 -20.54 -0.77
CA GLU A 181 0.01 -21.34 -0.79
C GLU A 181 -1.09 -20.72 -1.65
N LYS A 182 -1.20 -19.40 -1.68
CA LYS A 182 -2.18 -18.68 -2.51
C LYS A 182 -1.76 -18.54 -3.96
N GLY A 183 -0.47 -18.75 -4.28
CA GLY A 183 0.04 -18.58 -5.63
C GLY A 183 0.01 -17.14 -6.12
N TYR A 184 0.21 -16.17 -5.20
CA TYR A 184 0.31 -14.76 -5.56
C TYR A 184 1.53 -14.48 -6.43
N SER A 185 1.55 -13.32 -7.07
CA SER A 185 2.66 -12.85 -7.88
C SER A 185 3.97 -12.86 -7.08
N TYR A 186 5.08 -13.13 -7.76
CA TYR A 186 6.40 -13.17 -7.13
C TYR A 186 6.75 -11.79 -6.55
N SER A 187 7.19 -11.77 -5.32
CA SER A 187 7.48 -10.55 -4.55
C SER A 187 8.67 -10.79 -3.61
N ILE A 188 9.04 -9.78 -2.83
CA ILE A 188 10.05 -9.92 -1.76
C ILE A 188 9.71 -11.06 -0.78
N LEU A 189 8.43 -11.36 -0.57
CA LEU A 189 7.95 -12.45 0.29
C LEU A 189 8.27 -13.85 -0.27
N ASN A 190 8.66 -13.97 -1.53
CA ASN A 190 9.18 -15.21 -2.11
C ASN A 190 10.71 -15.28 -2.10
N ASP A 191 11.37 -14.13 -2.02
CA ASP A 191 12.82 -13.98 -2.14
C ASP A 191 13.53 -13.90 -0.79
N ARG A 192 12.89 -13.32 0.22
CA ARG A 192 13.43 -13.08 1.56
C ARG A 192 12.51 -13.68 2.63
N GLU A 193 13.06 -14.52 3.49
CA GLU A 193 12.32 -15.04 4.65
C GLU A 193 12.19 -13.98 5.74
N ILE A 194 10.98 -13.85 6.31
CA ILE A 194 10.72 -12.99 7.45
C ILE A 194 11.18 -13.73 8.72
N THR A 195 12.19 -13.19 9.38
CA THR A 195 12.74 -13.74 10.62
C THR A 195 12.13 -13.06 11.84
N ASP A 196 12.22 -13.70 13.02
CA ASP A 196 11.77 -13.07 14.27
C ASP A 196 12.55 -11.78 14.58
N ASP A 197 13.85 -11.72 14.27
CA ASP A 197 14.66 -10.51 14.43
C ASP A 197 14.13 -9.35 13.54
N PHE A 198 13.76 -9.64 12.29
CA PHE A 198 13.12 -8.64 11.43
C PHE A 198 11.78 -8.17 12.00
N ILE A 199 10.96 -9.11 12.51
CA ILE A 199 9.65 -8.79 13.09
C ILE A 199 9.81 -7.86 14.29
N ASP A 200 10.78 -8.15 15.18
CA ASP A 200 11.04 -7.34 16.36
C ASP A 200 11.51 -5.94 15.98
N ASP A 201 12.49 -5.81 15.07
CA ASP A 201 12.95 -4.49 14.54
C ASP A 201 11.80 -3.71 13.88
N ALA A 202 10.98 -4.36 13.05
CA ALA A 202 9.87 -3.71 12.35
C ALA A 202 8.80 -3.19 13.33
N ILE A 203 8.48 -3.96 14.38
CA ILE A 203 7.53 -3.54 15.42
C ILE A 203 8.11 -2.40 16.27
N ASP A 204 9.38 -2.46 16.64
CA ASP A 204 10.02 -1.41 17.42
C ASP A 204 10.10 -0.09 16.63
N ARG A 205 10.40 -0.15 15.33
CA ARG A 205 10.31 1.02 14.44
C ARG A 205 8.89 1.53 14.28
N LEU A 206 7.91 0.65 14.13
CA LEU A 206 6.50 1.05 14.05
C LEU A 206 6.07 1.82 15.29
N ARG A 207 6.45 1.33 16.49
CA ARG A 207 6.19 2.00 17.76
C ARG A 207 6.89 3.36 17.84
N SER A 208 8.20 3.38 17.60
CA SER A 208 9.00 4.61 17.75
C SER A 208 8.55 5.74 16.82
N GLU A 209 8.04 5.38 15.63
CA GLU A 209 7.74 6.33 14.58
C GLU A 209 6.28 6.76 14.51
N PHE A 210 5.36 5.89 14.93
CA PHE A 210 3.93 6.10 14.70
C PHE A 210 3.06 5.95 15.95
N ASP A 211 3.60 5.51 17.09
CA ASP A 211 2.85 5.55 18.34
C ASP A 211 2.58 7.01 18.75
N PRO A 212 1.38 7.30 19.24
CA PRO A 212 1.10 8.62 19.77
C PRO A 212 2.06 8.90 20.92
N THR A 213 2.77 10.04 20.84
CA THR A 213 3.62 10.49 21.95
C THR A 213 2.77 10.54 23.23
N PRO A 214 3.21 9.96 24.35
CA PRO A 214 2.47 10.03 25.59
C PRO A 214 2.16 11.49 25.91
N SER A 215 0.88 11.81 26.12
CA SER A 215 0.48 13.14 26.57
C SER A 215 1.18 13.41 27.90
N THR A 216 2.16 14.33 27.91
CA THR A 216 2.83 14.81 29.13
C THR A 216 1.88 15.67 29.95
#